data_694831176200abea64d2e1c341a9e657
#
_entry.id   694831176200abea64d2e1c341a9e657
#
_cell.length_a   1.000
_cell.length_b   1.000
_cell.length_c   1.000
_cell.angle_alpha   90.00
_cell.angle_beta   90.00
_cell.angle_gamma   90.00
#
_symmetry.space_group_name_H-M   'P 1'
#
loop_
_entity.id
_entity.type
_entity.pdbx_description
1 polymer ?
#
loop_
_entity_poly.entity_id
_entity_poly.type
_entity_poly.pdbx_seq_one_letter_code
_entity_poly.pdbx_strand_id
1 'polypeptide(L)'
;RNFKVPFVKLGTFVLLLLILGILASWIFPDFNSLNSNALNTLKLGFSLILVGIPIYLLLEIYYNPDTIIKINDTLAYFTLLLERFILPKSVRKEVLALLGDVKGKKVLEFGCSVGTLTLNLAESVKPNGKVYATDLSEKELVITKKRITKRGHLHVVVIHDEHQVNRVHPSIPHVNAVVSIGMMGYMQDVKKILKEMRELLPYGGKIVFVDYADFFKMIPNVAWLSNDRVIEKIFREAGFSVFVQRKKGLFWNYVYVYGIKFHENIPYV
;
A
#
# COMPACT_ATOMS: atom_id res chain seq x y z
N ARG A 1 5.42 18.40 -12.40
CA ARG A 1 6.86 18.58 -12.79
C ARG A 1 7.48 17.21 -12.86
N ASN A 2 7.73 16.70 -14.08
CA ASN A 2 8.49 15.47 -14.30
C ASN A 2 9.95 15.71 -13.93
N PHE A 3 10.34 15.39 -12.73
CA PHE A 3 11.74 15.37 -12.32
C PHE A 3 12.39 14.14 -12.96
N LYS A 4 13.07 14.34 -14.08
CA LYS A 4 13.95 13.32 -14.63
C LYS A 4 15.27 13.42 -13.85
N VAL A 5 15.60 12.38 -13.09
CA VAL A 5 16.90 12.28 -12.45
C VAL A 5 17.97 12.35 -13.57
N PRO A 6 18.77 13.41 -13.63
CA PRO A 6 19.80 13.50 -14.64
C PRO A 6 20.82 12.39 -14.40
N PHE A 7 21.22 11.71 -15.49
CA PHE A 7 22.26 10.68 -15.45
C PHE A 7 21.93 9.33 -14.80
N VAL A 8 20.66 8.89 -14.76
CA VAL A 8 20.29 7.55 -14.24
C VAL A 8 21.15 6.45 -14.85
N LYS A 9 21.33 6.45 -16.16
CA LYS A 9 22.18 5.45 -16.86
C LYS A 9 23.64 5.50 -16.42
N LEU A 10 24.19 6.69 -16.20
CA LEU A 10 25.55 6.87 -15.73
C LEU A 10 25.68 6.41 -14.27
N GLY A 11 24.74 6.78 -13.41
CA GLY A 11 24.70 6.36 -12.01
C GLY A 11 24.60 4.84 -11.86
N THR A 12 23.75 4.19 -12.66
CA THR A 12 23.64 2.74 -12.68
C THR A 12 24.91 2.06 -13.16
N PHE A 13 25.58 2.64 -14.17
CA PHE A 13 26.84 2.12 -14.69
C PHE A 13 27.97 2.26 -13.66
N VAL A 14 28.09 3.40 -12.99
CA VAL A 14 29.06 3.62 -11.91
C VAL A 14 28.82 2.67 -10.74
N LEU A 15 27.56 2.46 -10.35
CA LEU A 15 27.19 1.51 -9.30
C LEU A 15 27.59 0.07 -9.68
N LEU A 16 27.36 -0.31 -10.93
CA LEU A 16 27.74 -1.62 -11.46
C LEU A 16 29.26 -1.83 -11.45
N LEU A 17 30.03 -0.80 -11.83
CA LEU A 17 31.49 -0.84 -11.75
C LEU A 17 32.01 -0.96 -10.32
N LEU A 18 31.39 -0.26 -9.37
CA LEU A 18 31.71 -0.38 -7.95
C LEU A 18 31.44 -1.78 -7.41
N ILE A 19 30.29 -2.36 -7.76
CA ILE A 19 29.94 -3.74 -7.37
C ILE A 19 30.93 -4.75 -7.98
N LEU A 20 31.26 -4.60 -9.26
CA LEU A 20 32.23 -5.45 -9.92
C LEU A 20 33.63 -5.30 -9.32
N GLY A 21 34.05 -4.08 -8.95
CA GLY A 21 35.31 -3.83 -8.24
C GLY A 21 35.37 -4.51 -6.87
N ILE A 22 34.28 -4.45 -6.13
CA ILE A 22 34.14 -5.14 -4.83
C ILE A 22 34.21 -6.66 -5.02
N LEU A 23 33.47 -7.21 -5.99
CA LEU A 23 33.49 -8.65 -6.29
C LEU A 23 34.89 -9.10 -6.76
N ALA A 24 35.56 -8.30 -7.60
CA ALA A 24 36.93 -8.58 -8.04
C ALA A 24 37.91 -8.62 -6.86
N SER A 25 37.77 -7.72 -5.89
CA SER A 25 38.61 -7.71 -4.69
C SER A 25 38.42 -8.95 -3.80
N TRP A 26 37.28 -9.65 -3.91
CA TRP A 26 37.01 -10.89 -3.19
C TRP A 26 37.59 -12.13 -3.90
N ILE A 27 37.69 -12.07 -5.24
CA ILE A 27 38.10 -13.21 -6.07
C ILE A 27 39.63 -13.27 -6.19
N PHE A 28 40.31 -12.12 -6.12
CA PHE A 28 41.77 -12.05 -6.27
C PHE A 28 42.48 -11.97 -4.91
N PRO A 29 43.20 -13.02 -4.47
CA PRO A 29 43.83 -13.13 -3.13
C PRO A 29 44.85 -12.04 -2.81
N ASP A 30 45.54 -11.52 -3.82
CA ASP A 30 46.56 -10.46 -3.64
C ASP A 30 45.95 -9.12 -3.19
N PHE A 31 44.65 -8.93 -3.35
CA PHE A 31 43.92 -7.81 -2.78
C PHE A 31 43.69 -7.94 -1.27
N ASN A 32 43.81 -9.14 -0.70
CA ASN A 32 43.60 -9.39 0.74
C ASN A 32 44.82 -8.99 1.61
N SER A 33 45.95 -8.65 1.03
CA SER A 33 47.11 -8.08 1.73
C SER A 33 46.94 -6.60 2.09
N LEU A 34 45.91 -5.94 1.54
CA LEU A 34 45.50 -4.60 1.93
C LEU A 34 44.88 -4.64 3.32
N ASN A 35 45.56 -4.03 4.29
CA ASN A 35 45.22 -3.75 5.67
C ASN A 35 43.74 -3.98 6.07
N SER A 36 43.48 -4.37 7.32
CA SER A 36 42.15 -4.47 7.96
C SER A 36 41.23 -3.26 7.71
N ASN A 37 41.80 -2.09 7.44
CA ASN A 37 41.09 -0.87 7.07
C ASN A 37 40.42 -0.97 5.68
N ALA A 38 41.04 -1.62 4.69
CA ALA A 38 40.45 -1.78 3.37
C ALA A 38 39.20 -2.69 3.41
N LEU A 39 39.28 -3.78 4.16
CA LEU A 39 38.13 -4.68 4.34
C LEU A 39 36.95 -4.00 5.07
N ASN A 40 37.22 -3.17 6.07
CA ASN A 40 36.24 -2.39 6.78
C ASN A 40 35.59 -1.32 5.87
N THR A 41 36.39 -0.66 5.02
CA THR A 41 35.88 0.29 4.02
C THR A 41 34.99 -0.39 3.00
N LEU A 42 35.33 -1.60 2.54
CA LEU A 42 34.51 -2.39 1.63
C LEU A 42 33.19 -2.84 2.29
N LYS A 43 33.25 -3.30 3.55
CA LYS A 43 32.03 -3.64 4.34
C LYS A 43 31.11 -2.43 4.51
N LEU A 44 31.67 -1.26 4.81
CA LEU A 44 30.92 -0.01 4.90
C LEU A 44 30.28 0.36 3.56
N GLY A 45 31.04 0.30 2.46
CA GLY A 45 30.54 0.56 1.11
C GLY A 45 29.39 -0.38 0.72
N PHE A 46 29.54 -1.67 0.99
CA PHE A 46 28.48 -2.67 0.75
C PHE A 46 27.24 -2.40 1.60
N SER A 47 27.41 -2.04 2.87
CA SER A 47 26.32 -1.69 3.76
C SER A 47 25.56 -0.44 3.28
N LEU A 48 26.28 0.58 2.79
CA LEU A 48 25.67 1.78 2.22
C LEU A 48 24.87 1.48 0.95
N ILE A 49 25.36 0.59 0.09
CA ILE A 49 24.62 0.14 -1.11
C ILE A 49 23.36 -0.62 -0.70
N LEU A 50 23.47 -1.55 0.26
CA LEU A 50 22.34 -2.32 0.78
C LEU A 50 21.23 -1.43 1.39
N VAL A 51 21.60 -0.34 2.04
CA VAL A 51 20.66 0.65 2.58
C VAL A 51 20.19 1.61 1.50
N GLY A 52 21.05 1.99 0.57
CA GLY A 52 20.74 2.94 -0.51
C GLY A 52 19.71 2.41 -1.51
N ILE A 53 19.74 1.10 -1.83
CA ILE A 53 18.76 0.49 -2.76
C ILE A 53 17.31 0.62 -2.26
N PRO A 54 16.96 0.22 -1.02
CA PRO A 54 15.62 0.42 -0.50
C PRO A 54 15.20 1.90 -0.45
N ILE A 55 16.11 2.80 -0.05
CA ILE A 55 15.83 4.24 -0.04
C ILE A 55 15.55 4.75 -1.45
N TYR A 56 16.36 4.36 -2.43
CA TYR A 56 16.15 4.72 -3.83
C TYR A 56 14.80 4.22 -4.34
N LEU A 57 14.45 2.96 -4.07
CA LEU A 57 13.16 2.39 -4.47
C LEU A 57 11.99 3.13 -3.84
N LEU A 58 12.09 3.50 -2.56
CA LEU A 58 11.05 4.28 -1.87
C LEU A 58 10.90 5.69 -2.48
N LEU A 59 12.00 6.35 -2.80
CA LEU A 59 11.98 7.66 -3.48
C LEU A 59 11.40 7.54 -4.89
N GLU A 60 11.77 6.51 -5.65
CA GLU A 60 11.25 6.27 -6.99
C GLU A 60 9.73 6.01 -6.96
N ILE A 61 9.26 5.20 -6.00
CA ILE A 61 7.82 4.96 -5.77
C ILE A 61 7.10 6.28 -5.47
N TYR A 62 7.70 7.14 -4.65
CA TYR A 62 7.08 8.40 -4.24
C TYR A 62 6.97 9.41 -5.40
N TYR A 63 8.00 9.51 -6.25
CA TYR A 63 8.06 10.51 -7.32
C TYR A 63 7.54 10.03 -8.67
N ASN A 64 7.43 8.72 -8.88
CA ASN A 64 7.07 8.14 -10.17
C ASN A 64 5.99 7.05 -9.99
N PRO A 65 4.69 7.41 -10.11
CA PRO A 65 3.58 6.47 -9.92
C PRO A 65 3.63 5.26 -10.86
N ASP A 66 4.11 5.43 -12.10
CA ASP A 66 4.23 4.32 -13.07
C ASP A 66 5.24 3.26 -12.60
N THR A 67 6.19 3.66 -11.78
CA THR A 67 7.16 2.75 -11.18
C THR A 67 6.52 1.85 -10.12
N ILE A 68 5.49 2.33 -9.41
CA ILE A 68 4.74 1.54 -8.44
C ILE A 68 4.15 0.29 -9.11
N ILE A 69 3.52 0.46 -10.27
CA ILE A 69 2.92 -0.64 -11.04
C ILE A 69 3.99 -1.68 -11.39
N LYS A 70 5.13 -1.23 -11.95
CA LYS A 70 6.24 -2.11 -12.32
C LYS A 70 6.84 -2.87 -11.15
N ILE A 71 7.00 -2.19 -10.00
CA ILE A 71 7.53 -2.81 -8.78
C ILE A 71 6.53 -3.84 -8.24
N ASN A 72 5.25 -3.50 -8.12
CA ASN A 72 4.23 -4.42 -7.65
C ASN A 72 4.10 -5.64 -8.58
N ASP A 73 4.11 -5.43 -9.88
CA ASP A 73 4.12 -6.53 -10.84
C ASP A 73 5.34 -7.43 -10.70
N THR A 74 6.52 -6.84 -10.51
CA THR A 74 7.77 -7.60 -10.36
C THR A 74 7.79 -8.39 -9.05
N LEU A 75 7.29 -7.79 -7.97
CA LEU A 75 7.30 -8.36 -6.63
C LEU A 75 6.03 -9.14 -6.26
N ALA A 76 5.05 -9.28 -7.16
CA ALA A 76 3.73 -9.88 -6.85
C ALA A 76 3.80 -11.25 -6.15
N TYR A 77 4.67 -12.16 -6.62
CA TYR A 77 4.87 -13.46 -5.98
C TYR A 77 5.61 -13.36 -4.64
N PHE A 78 6.51 -12.39 -4.52
CA PHE A 78 7.20 -12.11 -3.26
C PHE A 78 6.24 -11.51 -2.22
N THR A 79 5.36 -10.62 -2.64
CA THR A 79 4.25 -10.10 -1.82
C THR A 79 3.37 -11.25 -1.31
N LEU A 80 3.03 -12.21 -2.17
CA LEU A 80 2.29 -13.40 -1.77
C LEU A 80 3.02 -14.24 -0.71
N LEU A 81 4.34 -14.41 -0.85
CA LEU A 81 5.16 -15.13 0.12
C LEU A 81 5.19 -14.42 1.47
N LEU A 82 5.29 -13.10 1.46
CA LEU A 82 5.39 -12.26 2.65
C LEU A 82 4.03 -11.77 3.19
N GLU A 83 2.90 -12.17 2.58
CA GLU A 83 1.57 -11.64 2.91
C GLU A 83 1.24 -11.66 4.42
N ARG A 84 1.71 -12.70 5.12
CA ARG A 84 1.46 -12.86 6.58
C ARG A 84 2.22 -11.84 7.43
N PHE A 85 3.34 -11.33 6.93
CA PHE A 85 4.15 -10.29 7.57
C PHE A 85 3.67 -8.90 7.20
N ILE A 86 3.36 -8.68 5.90
CA ILE A 86 2.87 -7.41 5.38
C ILE A 86 1.48 -7.11 5.96
N LEU A 87 0.57 -8.09 5.92
CA LEU A 87 -0.79 -7.96 6.43
C LEU A 87 -1.12 -9.06 7.45
N PRO A 88 -0.69 -8.92 8.71
CA PRO A 88 -0.89 -9.91 9.76
C PRO A 88 -2.37 -10.20 10.03
N LYS A 89 -2.66 -11.40 10.54
CA LYS A 89 -4.03 -11.82 10.87
C LYS A 89 -4.71 -10.89 11.88
N SER A 90 -3.96 -10.31 12.81
CA SER A 90 -4.47 -9.34 13.78
C SER A 90 -5.03 -8.07 13.10
N VAL A 91 -4.29 -7.50 12.15
CA VAL A 91 -4.71 -6.32 11.37
C VAL A 91 -5.98 -6.64 10.58
N ARG A 92 -6.02 -7.78 9.89
CA ARG A 92 -7.20 -8.19 9.12
C ARG A 92 -8.45 -8.37 9.99
N LYS A 93 -8.30 -9.01 11.16
CA LYS A 93 -9.40 -9.18 12.12
C LYS A 93 -9.92 -7.83 12.61
N GLU A 94 -9.02 -6.89 12.87
CA GLU A 94 -9.38 -5.57 13.33
C GLU A 94 -10.11 -4.77 12.24
N VAL A 95 -9.63 -4.80 11.00
CA VAL A 95 -10.32 -4.17 9.87
C VAL A 95 -11.75 -4.70 9.74
N LEU A 96 -11.95 -6.01 9.85
CA LEU A 96 -13.29 -6.60 9.82
C LEU A 96 -14.14 -6.18 11.02
N ALA A 97 -13.58 -6.08 12.21
CA ALA A 97 -14.27 -5.60 13.40
C ALA A 97 -14.72 -4.14 13.25
N LEU A 98 -13.86 -3.27 12.71
CA LEU A 98 -14.18 -1.87 12.42
C LEU A 98 -15.26 -1.71 11.33
N LEU A 99 -15.22 -2.55 10.29
CA LEU A 99 -16.28 -2.63 9.28
C LEU A 99 -17.62 -3.06 9.92
N GLY A 100 -17.56 -3.92 10.94
CA GLY A 100 -18.73 -4.49 11.61
C GLY A 100 -19.52 -5.42 10.69
N ASP A 101 -20.85 -5.46 10.85
CA ASP A 101 -21.69 -6.34 10.04
C ASP A 101 -21.85 -5.85 8.60
N VAL A 102 -21.26 -6.63 7.68
CA VAL A 102 -21.31 -6.42 6.22
C VAL A 102 -22.03 -7.56 5.49
N LYS A 103 -22.74 -8.44 6.19
CA LYS A 103 -23.53 -9.52 5.58
C LYS A 103 -24.55 -8.96 4.60
N GLY A 104 -24.61 -9.54 3.41
CA GLY A 104 -25.50 -9.10 2.34
C GLY A 104 -25.13 -7.75 1.71
N LYS A 105 -24.05 -7.09 2.15
CA LYS A 105 -23.66 -5.76 1.69
C LYS A 105 -22.65 -5.83 0.54
N LYS A 106 -22.59 -4.72 -0.20
CA LYS A 106 -21.56 -4.49 -1.22
C LYS A 106 -20.40 -3.74 -0.57
N VAL A 107 -19.19 -4.26 -0.73
CA VAL A 107 -17.96 -3.68 -0.17
C VAL A 107 -16.97 -3.41 -1.29
N LEU A 108 -16.38 -2.21 -1.32
CA LEU A 108 -15.23 -1.89 -2.16
C LEU A 108 -13.96 -2.11 -1.35
N GLU A 109 -13.06 -2.94 -1.86
CA GLU A 109 -11.68 -3.03 -1.43
C GLU A 109 -10.80 -2.25 -2.42
N PHE A 110 -10.28 -1.12 -1.99
CA PHE A 110 -9.47 -0.22 -2.79
C PHE A 110 -7.98 -0.48 -2.53
N GLY A 111 -7.32 -1.18 -3.46
CA GLY A 111 -5.98 -1.73 -3.30
C GLY A 111 -6.00 -3.12 -2.67
N CYS A 112 -6.37 -4.14 -3.47
CA CYS A 112 -6.52 -5.50 -2.94
C CYS A 112 -5.24 -6.33 -2.96
N SER A 113 -4.21 -5.88 -3.68
CA SER A 113 -2.94 -6.59 -3.87
C SER A 113 -3.17 -8.06 -4.24
N VAL A 114 -2.46 -8.99 -3.62
CA VAL A 114 -2.61 -10.44 -3.85
C VAL A 114 -3.87 -11.06 -3.23
N GLY A 115 -4.83 -10.25 -2.79
CA GLY A 115 -6.16 -10.68 -2.33
C GLY A 115 -6.21 -11.23 -0.91
N THR A 116 -5.28 -10.86 -0.06
CA THR A 116 -5.20 -11.40 1.32
C THR A 116 -6.39 -10.98 2.17
N LEU A 117 -6.80 -9.70 2.13
CA LEU A 117 -8.01 -9.24 2.81
C LEU A 117 -9.27 -9.59 2.01
N THR A 118 -9.20 -9.57 0.67
CA THR A 118 -10.31 -9.94 -0.23
C THR A 118 -10.96 -11.25 0.16
N LEU A 119 -10.16 -12.27 0.48
CA LEU A 119 -10.67 -13.58 0.89
C LEU A 119 -11.44 -13.52 2.21
N ASN A 120 -11.04 -12.66 3.15
CA ASN A 120 -11.76 -12.46 4.40
C ASN A 120 -13.06 -11.68 4.18
N LEU A 121 -13.02 -10.64 3.35
CA LEU A 121 -14.20 -9.87 2.96
C LEU A 121 -15.22 -10.73 2.25
N ALA A 122 -14.77 -11.59 1.32
CA ALA A 122 -15.63 -12.52 0.60
C ALA A 122 -16.43 -13.43 1.55
N GLU A 123 -15.85 -13.90 2.63
CA GLU A 123 -16.58 -14.66 3.65
C GLU A 123 -17.52 -13.77 4.47
N SER A 124 -17.09 -12.56 4.82
CA SER A 124 -17.84 -11.67 5.70
C SER A 124 -19.12 -11.10 5.07
N VAL A 125 -19.16 -10.97 3.72
CA VAL A 125 -20.34 -10.45 3.02
C VAL A 125 -21.42 -11.49 2.72
N LYS A 126 -21.15 -12.77 2.95
CA LYS A 126 -22.14 -13.85 2.75
C LYS A 126 -23.30 -13.74 3.74
N PRO A 127 -24.51 -14.23 3.37
CA PRO A 127 -24.97 -14.52 2.01
C PRO A 127 -25.32 -13.23 1.26
N ASN A 128 -25.44 -13.31 -0.09
CA ASN A 128 -25.96 -12.27 -0.99
C ASN A 128 -25.15 -10.95 -1.07
N GLY A 129 -24.04 -10.81 -0.35
CA GLY A 129 -23.16 -9.66 -0.46
C GLY A 129 -22.19 -9.77 -1.65
N LYS A 130 -21.51 -8.68 -1.97
CA LYS A 130 -20.55 -8.61 -3.07
C LYS A 130 -19.30 -7.82 -2.69
N VAL A 131 -18.14 -8.27 -3.14
CA VAL A 131 -16.88 -7.54 -2.99
C VAL A 131 -16.43 -7.05 -4.35
N TYR A 132 -16.10 -5.78 -4.45
CA TYR A 132 -15.40 -5.17 -5.59
C TYR A 132 -13.98 -4.92 -5.15
N ALA A 133 -13.03 -5.64 -5.72
CA ALA A 133 -11.62 -5.56 -5.38
C ALA A 133 -10.85 -4.92 -6.53
N THR A 134 -10.26 -3.75 -6.30
CA THR A 134 -9.49 -3.02 -7.31
C THR A 134 -8.02 -3.03 -6.97
N ASP A 135 -7.17 -3.07 -7.98
CA ASP A 135 -5.73 -2.87 -7.84
C ASP A 135 -5.11 -2.33 -9.12
N LEU A 136 -3.95 -1.70 -8.99
CA LEU A 136 -3.18 -1.16 -10.11
C LEU A 136 -2.23 -2.20 -10.74
N SER A 137 -1.90 -3.29 -10.05
CA SER A 137 -1.01 -4.34 -10.53
C SER A 137 -1.79 -5.49 -11.17
N GLU A 138 -1.61 -5.69 -12.47
CA GLU A 138 -2.26 -6.79 -13.19
C GLU A 138 -1.83 -8.15 -12.66
N LYS A 139 -0.54 -8.32 -12.35
CA LYS A 139 -0.03 -9.59 -11.83
C LYS A 139 -0.56 -9.94 -10.45
N GLU A 140 -0.68 -8.97 -9.56
CA GLU A 140 -1.31 -9.18 -8.25
C GLU A 140 -2.78 -9.58 -8.40
N LEU A 141 -3.49 -8.95 -9.33
CA LEU A 141 -4.88 -9.32 -9.64
C LEU A 141 -5.03 -10.72 -10.23
N VAL A 142 -4.09 -11.17 -11.06
CA VAL A 142 -4.06 -12.57 -11.55
C VAL A 142 -3.95 -13.55 -10.37
N ILE A 143 -3.10 -13.25 -9.39
CA ILE A 143 -2.95 -14.05 -8.18
C ILE A 143 -4.27 -14.03 -7.39
N THR A 144 -4.86 -12.85 -7.20
CA THR A 144 -6.12 -12.66 -6.47
C THR A 144 -7.26 -13.44 -7.15
N LYS A 145 -7.43 -13.33 -8.47
CA LYS A 145 -8.41 -14.10 -9.24
C LYS A 145 -8.26 -15.61 -9.04
N LYS A 146 -7.03 -16.14 -9.14
CA LYS A 146 -6.76 -17.58 -8.90
C LYS A 146 -7.17 -18.01 -7.49
N ARG A 147 -6.87 -17.19 -6.47
CA ARG A 147 -7.20 -17.48 -5.07
C ARG A 147 -8.71 -17.49 -4.80
N ILE A 148 -9.42 -16.53 -5.38
CA ILE A 148 -10.89 -16.40 -5.30
C ILE A 148 -11.56 -17.60 -5.95
N THR A 149 -11.18 -17.92 -7.19
CA THR A 149 -11.75 -19.04 -7.95
C THR A 149 -11.50 -20.37 -7.23
N LYS A 150 -10.28 -20.59 -6.72
CA LYS A 150 -9.94 -21.81 -5.95
C LYS A 150 -10.84 -22.00 -4.71
N ARG A 151 -11.36 -20.91 -4.12
CA ARG A 151 -12.24 -20.95 -2.94
C ARG A 151 -13.72 -20.81 -3.26
N GLY A 152 -14.08 -20.76 -4.54
CA GLY A 152 -15.49 -20.66 -4.96
C GLY A 152 -16.19 -19.34 -4.62
N HIS A 153 -15.43 -18.24 -4.48
CA HIS A 153 -16.00 -16.91 -4.16
C HIS A 153 -16.46 -16.16 -5.42
N LEU A 154 -17.52 -16.67 -6.07
CA LEU A 154 -18.06 -16.10 -7.33
C LEU A 154 -18.67 -14.70 -7.17
N HIS A 155 -18.91 -14.25 -5.95
CA HIS A 155 -19.45 -12.93 -5.60
C HIS A 155 -18.37 -11.84 -5.44
N VAL A 156 -17.12 -12.14 -5.77
CA VAL A 156 -16.03 -11.18 -5.82
C VAL A 156 -15.76 -10.75 -7.26
N VAL A 157 -15.79 -9.45 -7.50
CA VAL A 157 -15.45 -8.83 -8.81
C VAL A 157 -14.08 -8.19 -8.67
N VAL A 158 -13.14 -8.63 -9.48
CA VAL A 158 -11.75 -8.11 -9.49
C VAL A 158 -11.57 -7.20 -10.68
N ILE A 159 -11.15 -5.96 -10.44
CA ILE A 159 -11.05 -4.89 -11.43
C ILE A 159 -9.63 -4.34 -11.44
N HIS A 160 -9.03 -4.29 -12.62
CA HIS A 160 -7.75 -3.63 -12.85
C HIS A 160 -7.97 -2.14 -13.08
N ASP A 161 -7.27 -1.29 -12.34
CA ASP A 161 -7.32 0.17 -12.48
C ASP A 161 -5.95 0.80 -12.32
N GLU A 162 -5.25 0.99 -13.43
CA GLU A 162 -3.94 1.66 -13.48
C GLU A 162 -3.99 3.11 -12.97
N HIS A 163 -5.18 3.71 -12.89
CA HIS A 163 -5.38 5.09 -12.45
C HIS A 163 -5.85 5.21 -10.99
N GLN A 164 -5.83 4.11 -10.24
CA GLN A 164 -6.31 4.04 -8.87
C GLN A 164 -5.63 5.05 -7.92
N VAL A 165 -4.42 5.50 -8.22
CA VAL A 165 -3.73 6.55 -7.45
C VAL A 165 -4.37 7.94 -7.58
N ASN A 166 -5.23 8.17 -8.59
CA ASN A 166 -5.84 9.46 -8.93
C ASN A 166 -7.37 9.47 -8.91
N ARG A 167 -8.01 8.29 -8.88
CA ARG A 167 -9.47 8.17 -8.96
C ARG A 167 -9.97 6.83 -8.46
N VAL A 168 -11.28 6.73 -8.26
CA VAL A 168 -11.99 5.45 -8.13
C VAL A 168 -12.44 4.99 -9.52
N HIS A 169 -12.35 3.68 -9.80
CA HIS A 169 -12.73 3.14 -11.10
C HIS A 169 -14.22 3.39 -11.39
N PRO A 170 -14.58 3.95 -12.56
CA PRO A 170 -15.97 4.38 -12.85
C PRO A 170 -16.99 3.23 -12.95
N SER A 171 -16.54 1.98 -13.11
CA SER A 171 -17.45 0.82 -13.10
C SER A 171 -17.87 0.35 -11.71
N ILE A 172 -17.33 0.96 -10.64
CA ILE A 172 -17.72 0.60 -9.27
C ILE A 172 -19.14 1.13 -9.02
N PRO A 173 -20.11 0.26 -8.67
CA PRO A 173 -21.45 0.70 -8.35
C PRO A 173 -21.51 1.28 -6.93
N HIS A 174 -22.67 1.78 -6.52
CA HIS A 174 -22.90 2.13 -5.12
C HIS A 174 -22.61 0.94 -4.20
N VAL A 175 -21.84 1.21 -3.14
CA VAL A 175 -21.40 0.23 -2.13
C VAL A 175 -21.79 0.70 -0.72
N ASN A 176 -21.82 -0.22 0.22
CA ASN A 176 -22.19 0.08 1.61
C ASN A 176 -20.97 0.41 2.49
N ALA A 177 -19.80 -0.05 2.07
CA ALA A 177 -18.56 0.21 2.78
C ALA A 177 -17.38 0.24 1.82
N VAL A 178 -16.34 1.01 2.18
CA VAL A 178 -15.05 1.05 1.51
C VAL A 178 -13.97 0.66 2.50
N VAL A 179 -13.09 -0.24 2.08
CA VAL A 179 -11.90 -0.62 2.84
C VAL A 179 -10.66 -0.46 1.96
N SER A 180 -9.56 0.00 2.57
CA SER A 180 -8.28 0.15 1.87
C SER A 180 -7.14 -0.10 2.84
N ILE A 181 -6.11 -0.82 2.37
CA ILE A 181 -4.90 -1.06 3.15
C ILE A 181 -3.67 -0.71 2.31
N GLY A 182 -2.81 0.18 2.86
CA GLY A 182 -1.54 0.55 2.25
C GLY A 182 -1.66 1.45 1.02
N MET A 183 -2.81 2.11 0.81
CA MET A 183 -3.03 2.95 -0.38
C MET A 183 -2.97 4.45 -0.11
N MET A 184 -3.19 4.89 1.14
CA MET A 184 -3.26 6.33 1.44
C MET A 184 -1.96 7.06 1.10
N GLY A 185 -0.81 6.41 1.31
CA GLY A 185 0.49 6.95 0.94
C GLY A 185 0.71 7.10 -0.57
N TYR A 186 -0.03 6.38 -1.39
CA TYR A 186 0.09 6.41 -2.86
C TYR A 186 -0.93 7.32 -3.54
N MET A 187 -1.99 7.75 -2.84
CA MET A 187 -3.01 8.64 -3.40
C MET A 187 -2.41 10.00 -3.73
N GLN A 188 -2.44 10.39 -5.00
CA GLN A 188 -1.92 11.69 -5.45
C GLN A 188 -2.90 12.83 -5.17
N ASP A 189 -4.20 12.60 -5.38
CA ASP A 189 -5.28 13.52 -5.03
C ASP A 189 -6.25 12.89 -4.05
N VAL A 190 -5.81 12.86 -2.79
CA VAL A 190 -6.57 12.22 -1.69
C VAL A 190 -7.97 12.81 -1.56
N LYS A 191 -8.11 14.14 -1.69
CA LYS A 191 -9.41 14.81 -1.54
C LYS A 191 -10.39 14.41 -2.65
N LYS A 192 -9.92 14.30 -3.89
CA LYS A 192 -10.72 13.86 -5.02
C LYS A 192 -11.19 12.42 -4.84
N ILE A 193 -10.26 11.52 -4.55
CA ILE A 193 -10.55 10.08 -4.34
C ILE A 193 -11.57 9.90 -3.21
N LEU A 194 -11.39 10.57 -2.08
CA LEU A 194 -12.33 10.50 -0.96
C LEU A 194 -13.71 11.05 -1.33
N LYS A 195 -13.81 12.12 -2.13
CA LYS A 195 -15.09 12.64 -2.63
C LYS A 195 -15.78 11.63 -3.56
N GLU A 196 -15.05 11.01 -4.49
CA GLU A 196 -15.58 9.95 -5.35
C GLU A 196 -16.07 8.74 -4.52
N MET A 197 -15.32 8.32 -3.49
CA MET A 197 -15.78 7.28 -2.56
C MET A 197 -17.02 7.70 -1.78
N ARG A 198 -17.11 8.97 -1.37
CA ARG A 198 -18.31 9.52 -0.71
C ARG A 198 -19.55 9.39 -1.59
N GLU A 199 -19.43 9.63 -2.89
CA GLU A 199 -20.53 9.51 -3.84
C GLU A 199 -21.04 8.07 -3.97
N LEU A 200 -20.13 7.10 -3.87
CA LEU A 200 -20.49 5.67 -3.91
C LEU A 200 -21.22 5.18 -2.65
N LEU A 201 -21.06 5.87 -1.53
CA LEU A 201 -21.58 5.43 -0.23
C LEU A 201 -22.94 6.06 0.08
N PRO A 202 -23.88 5.30 0.69
CA PRO A 202 -25.05 5.90 1.33
C PRO A 202 -24.66 6.66 2.60
N TYR A 203 -25.54 7.51 3.12
CA TYR A 203 -25.35 8.09 4.45
C TYR A 203 -25.21 6.98 5.51
N GLY A 204 -24.27 7.15 6.44
CA GLY A 204 -23.88 6.11 7.37
C GLY A 204 -23.04 4.98 6.76
N GLY A 205 -22.76 5.04 5.46
CA GLY A 205 -21.83 4.12 4.80
C GLY A 205 -20.44 4.22 5.42
N LYS A 206 -19.81 3.06 5.64
CA LYS A 206 -18.58 2.94 6.42
C LYS A 206 -17.34 3.06 5.56
N ILE A 207 -16.29 3.64 6.15
CA ILE A 207 -14.93 3.60 5.61
C ILE A 207 -13.97 3.05 6.65
N VAL A 208 -13.03 2.21 6.22
CA VAL A 208 -11.92 1.71 7.04
C VAL A 208 -10.65 1.72 6.21
N PHE A 209 -9.75 2.61 6.55
CA PHE A 209 -8.44 2.73 5.93
C PHE A 209 -7.36 2.32 6.93
N VAL A 210 -6.39 1.57 6.47
CA VAL A 210 -5.19 1.24 7.25
C VAL A 210 -3.97 1.56 6.40
N ASP A 211 -3.01 2.25 6.96
CA ASP A 211 -1.74 2.49 6.28
C ASP A 211 -0.56 2.37 7.25
N TYR A 212 0.62 2.33 6.70
CA TYR A 212 1.87 2.28 7.46
C TYR A 212 2.26 3.70 7.84
N ALA A 213 2.40 3.99 9.13
CA ALA A 213 2.84 5.30 9.61
C ALA A 213 4.32 5.53 9.28
N ASP A 214 5.07 4.45 9.34
CA ASP A 214 6.49 4.40 9.04
C ASP A 214 6.88 3.02 8.50
N PHE A 215 7.99 2.95 7.80
CA PHE A 215 8.60 1.71 7.35
C PHE A 215 9.79 1.39 8.24
N PHE A 216 9.83 0.16 8.78
CA PHE A 216 10.86 -0.32 9.70
C PHE A 216 11.08 0.58 10.92
N LYS A 217 10.07 1.37 11.32
CA LYS A 217 10.12 2.35 12.42
C LYS A 217 11.19 3.44 12.28
N MET A 218 11.70 3.63 11.05
CA MET A 218 12.76 4.59 10.74
C MET A 218 12.39 5.54 9.62
N ILE A 219 11.67 5.07 8.60
CA ILE A 219 11.36 5.85 7.41
C ILE A 219 9.90 6.27 7.48
N PRO A 220 9.60 7.57 7.66
CA PRO A 220 8.21 8.04 7.69
C PRO A 220 7.55 7.83 6.32
N ASN A 221 6.25 7.57 6.34
CA ASN A 221 5.41 7.61 5.15
C ASN A 221 5.17 9.09 4.74
N VAL A 222 4.20 9.35 3.89
CA VAL A 222 3.88 10.72 3.46
C VAL A 222 3.55 11.63 4.63
N ALA A 223 3.98 12.89 4.55
CA ALA A 223 3.94 13.83 5.66
C ALA A 223 2.54 14.02 6.30
N TRP A 224 1.47 14.02 5.48
CA TRP A 224 0.13 14.22 6.01
C TRP A 224 -0.39 13.04 6.86
N LEU A 225 0.15 11.82 6.69
CA LEU A 225 -0.18 10.66 7.54
C LEU A 225 0.49 10.73 8.93
N SER A 226 1.45 11.60 9.14
CA SER A 226 2.13 11.74 10.43
C SER A 226 1.31 12.51 11.48
N ASN A 227 0.28 13.27 11.06
CA ASN A 227 -0.50 14.13 11.94
C ASN A 227 -2.00 13.80 11.89
N ASP A 228 -2.54 13.34 13.03
CA ASP A 228 -3.93 12.88 13.13
C ASP A 228 -4.94 14.00 12.82
N ARG A 229 -4.69 15.26 13.26
CA ARG A 229 -5.56 16.40 12.96
C ARG A 229 -5.61 16.71 11.44
N VAL A 230 -4.49 16.50 10.74
CA VAL A 230 -4.44 16.69 9.28
C VAL A 230 -5.25 15.59 8.60
N ILE A 231 -5.12 14.34 9.05
CA ILE A 231 -5.92 13.21 8.53
C ILE A 231 -7.41 13.50 8.74
N GLU A 232 -7.82 13.80 9.97
CA GLU A 232 -9.22 14.10 10.29
C GLU A 232 -9.77 15.27 9.46
N LYS A 233 -8.98 16.33 9.28
CA LYS A 233 -9.36 17.47 8.46
C LYS A 233 -9.61 17.08 7.00
N ILE A 234 -8.69 16.30 6.39
CA ILE A 234 -8.81 15.84 4.99
C ILE A 234 -10.08 15.01 4.80
N PHE A 235 -10.34 14.06 5.70
CA PHE A 235 -11.52 13.21 5.63
C PHE A 235 -12.82 13.99 5.89
N ARG A 236 -12.80 14.94 6.83
CA ARG A 236 -13.95 15.80 7.13
C ARG A 236 -14.30 16.71 5.93
N GLU A 237 -13.31 17.31 5.30
CA GLU A 237 -13.52 18.12 4.08
C GLU A 237 -14.07 17.29 2.90
N ALA A 238 -13.83 15.98 2.92
CA ALA A 238 -14.43 15.05 1.96
C ALA A 238 -15.82 14.53 2.39
N GLY A 239 -16.34 14.92 3.56
CA GLY A 239 -17.67 14.56 4.04
C GLY A 239 -17.72 13.25 4.86
N PHE A 240 -16.64 12.94 5.57
CA PHE A 240 -16.55 11.79 6.47
C PHE A 240 -16.29 12.23 7.91
N SER A 241 -17.01 11.61 8.86
CA SER A 241 -16.67 11.67 10.28
C SER A 241 -15.82 10.46 10.62
N VAL A 242 -14.56 10.69 11.02
CA VAL A 242 -13.59 9.63 11.24
C VAL A 242 -12.89 9.73 12.58
N PHE A 243 -12.43 8.58 13.03
CA PHE A 243 -11.48 8.41 14.12
C PHE A 243 -10.14 7.97 13.56
N VAL A 244 -9.07 8.47 14.14
CA VAL A 244 -7.70 8.07 13.82
C VAL A 244 -7.11 7.32 15.00
N GLN A 245 -6.58 6.14 14.76
CA GLN A 245 -5.95 5.31 15.79
C GLN A 245 -4.60 4.81 15.30
N ARG A 246 -3.56 4.96 16.14
CA ARG A 246 -2.22 4.43 15.84
C ARG A 246 -1.95 3.18 16.64
N LYS A 247 -1.38 2.17 15.97
CA LYS A 247 -0.99 0.90 16.61
C LYS A 247 0.44 0.54 16.26
N LYS A 248 1.18 0.09 17.28
CA LYS A 248 2.52 -0.45 17.07
C LYS A 248 2.43 -1.85 16.50
N GLY A 249 3.15 -2.09 15.40
CA GLY A 249 3.35 -3.41 14.83
C GLY A 249 4.77 -3.93 15.09
N LEU A 250 5.06 -5.13 14.59
CA LEU A 250 6.38 -5.74 14.76
C LEU A 250 7.45 -4.95 13.97
N PHE A 251 7.22 -4.74 12.67
CA PHE A 251 8.17 -4.09 11.76
C PHE A 251 7.82 -2.64 11.46
N TRP A 252 6.54 -2.26 11.53
CA TRP A 252 6.03 -0.92 11.24
C TRP A 252 4.88 -0.55 12.17
N ASN A 253 4.60 0.73 12.26
CA ASN A 253 3.43 1.24 12.97
C ASN A 253 2.29 1.44 11.96
N TYR A 254 1.06 1.20 12.43
CA TYR A 254 -0.14 1.34 11.62
C TYR A 254 -0.92 2.59 12.00
N VAL A 255 -1.51 3.23 10.99
CA VAL A 255 -2.53 4.27 11.15
C VAL A 255 -3.85 3.70 10.65
N TYR A 256 -4.85 3.62 11.55
CA TYR A 256 -6.22 3.27 11.22
C TYR A 256 -7.04 4.55 11.14
N VAL A 257 -7.76 4.73 10.04
CA VAL A 257 -8.71 5.81 9.83
C VAL A 257 -10.05 5.16 9.52
N TYR A 258 -11.00 5.29 10.40
CA TYR A 258 -12.30 4.62 10.25
C TYR A 258 -13.45 5.51 10.68
N GLY A 259 -14.58 5.37 10.01
CA GLY A 259 -15.74 6.20 10.28
C GLY A 259 -16.85 6.00 9.28
N ILE A 260 -17.67 7.02 9.14
CA ILE A 260 -18.88 7.00 8.31
C ILE A 260 -19.01 8.25 7.43
N LYS A 261 -19.74 8.11 6.31
CA LYS A 261 -20.26 9.27 5.59
C LYS A 261 -21.34 9.94 6.42
N PHE A 262 -21.13 11.22 6.76
CA PHE A 262 -22.11 11.97 7.55
C PHE A 262 -23.09 12.75 6.67
N HIS A 263 -24.21 13.15 7.26
CA HIS A 263 -25.20 14.02 6.64
C HIS A 263 -24.80 15.48 6.82
N GLU A 264 -24.89 16.31 5.77
CA GLU A 264 -24.45 17.72 5.80
C GLU A 264 -25.18 18.59 6.83
N ASN A 265 -26.34 18.14 7.31
CA ASN A 265 -27.21 18.91 8.23
C ASN A 265 -27.10 18.52 9.70
N ILE A 266 -26.12 17.69 10.10
CA ILE A 266 -25.90 17.40 11.51
C ILE A 266 -24.83 18.37 12.02
N PRO A 267 -25.17 19.28 12.95
CA PRO A 267 -24.16 20.15 13.55
C PRO A 267 -23.13 19.29 14.29
N TYR A 268 -21.88 19.68 14.15
CA TYR A 268 -20.74 19.03 14.83
C TYR A 268 -20.94 19.11 16.34
N VAL A 269 -20.96 17.96 17.01
CA VAL A 269 -20.83 17.86 18.46
C VAL A 269 -19.35 17.76 18.81
#